data_06f91170e668856f81bcffd632e40bb8
#
_entry.id   06f91170e668856f81bcffd632e40bb8
#
_cell.length_a   1.000
_cell.length_b   1.000
_cell.length_c   1.000
_cell.angle_alpha   90.00
_cell.angle_beta   90.00
_cell.angle_gamma   90.00
#
_symmetry.space_group_name_H-M   'P 1'
#
loop_
_entity.id
_entity.type
_entity.pdbx_description
1 polymer ?
#
loop_
_entity_poly.entity_id
_entity_poly.type
_entity_poly.pdbx_seq_one_letter_code
_entity_poly.pdbx_strand_id
1 'polypeptide(L)'
;RKELMKVYGFTFVRNGILYDYPFLESIHSLLPICDKVLVSVGNSDDETKQAIQMLNSPKIEIMDSIWDDSLRENGKVLAVETDKVFQAIPALYDWAIYLQADEVIHEQALPEIKNAIECHHHNPTVEGLLLKYLHFYGSYDYVSEA
;
A
#
# COMPACT_ATOMS: atom_id res chain seq x y z
N ARG A 1 -25.79 15.78 -0.57
CA ARG A 1 -24.90 15.25 -1.61
C ARG A 1 -23.54 14.90 -1.03
N LYS A 2 -23.15 13.65 -1.16
CA LYS A 2 -21.80 13.23 -0.76
C LYS A 2 -20.77 13.83 -1.72
N GLU A 3 -19.76 14.47 -1.15
CA GLU A 3 -18.59 14.83 -1.92
C GLU A 3 -17.84 13.57 -2.33
N LEU A 4 -17.38 13.55 -3.58
CA LEU A 4 -16.54 12.47 -4.08
C LEU A 4 -15.12 12.70 -3.58
N MET A 5 -14.68 11.88 -2.62
CA MET A 5 -13.30 11.88 -2.15
C MET A 5 -12.43 11.05 -3.07
N LYS A 6 -11.24 11.54 -3.37
CA LYS A 6 -10.22 10.81 -4.12
C LYS A 6 -9.22 10.18 -3.17
N VAL A 7 -9.11 8.87 -3.22
CA VAL A 7 -8.22 8.10 -2.37
C VAL A 7 -7.20 7.38 -3.24
N TYR A 8 -5.93 7.65 -2.97
CA TYR A 8 -4.80 6.96 -3.60
C TYR A 8 -4.23 5.95 -2.62
N GLY A 9 -4.12 4.70 -3.05
CA GLY A 9 -3.32 3.71 -2.35
C GLY A 9 -1.91 3.72 -2.91
N PHE A 10 -0.92 3.42 -2.09
CA PHE A 10 0.44 3.25 -2.58
C PHE A 10 1.21 2.22 -1.79
N THR A 11 2.08 1.53 -2.48
CA THR A 11 2.97 0.53 -1.91
C THR A 11 4.23 0.42 -2.77
N PHE A 12 5.23 -0.26 -2.26
CA PHE A 12 6.39 -0.63 -3.04
C PHE A 12 6.77 -2.08 -2.76
N VAL A 13 7.37 -2.74 -3.74
CA VAL A 13 7.79 -4.12 -3.61
C VAL A 13 9.02 -4.38 -4.49
N ARG A 14 9.90 -5.24 -4.00
CA ARG A 14 11.06 -5.74 -4.74
C ARG A 14 11.21 -7.22 -4.45
N ASN A 15 11.38 -8.03 -5.50
CA ASN A 15 11.54 -9.48 -5.36
C ASN A 15 10.41 -10.13 -4.53
N GLY A 16 9.16 -9.73 -4.78
CA GLY A 16 8.02 -10.20 -4.02
C GLY A 16 7.79 -11.71 -4.14
N ILE A 17 8.04 -12.29 -5.32
CA ILE A 17 7.94 -13.73 -5.52
C ILE A 17 9.10 -14.45 -4.82
N LEU A 18 10.31 -13.95 -5.01
CA LEU A 18 11.51 -14.55 -4.44
C LEU A 18 11.46 -14.64 -2.91
N TYR A 19 10.93 -13.60 -2.26
CA TYR A 19 10.83 -13.54 -0.80
C TYR A 19 9.46 -13.96 -0.27
N ASP A 20 8.59 -14.44 -1.15
CA ASP A 20 7.25 -14.94 -0.80
C ASP A 20 6.39 -13.92 -0.02
N TYR A 21 6.44 -12.66 -0.44
CA TYR A 21 5.57 -11.63 0.11
C TYR A 21 4.15 -11.75 -0.45
N PRO A 22 3.11 -11.52 0.36
CA PRO A 22 1.72 -11.51 -0.13
C PRO A 22 1.39 -10.18 -0.83
N PHE A 23 2.25 -9.75 -1.77
CA PHE A 23 2.12 -8.43 -2.40
C PHE A 23 0.90 -8.33 -3.32
N LEU A 24 0.50 -9.41 -3.97
CA LEU A 24 -0.70 -9.41 -4.80
C LEU A 24 -1.96 -9.26 -3.95
N GLU A 25 -2.03 -9.96 -2.84
CA GLU A 25 -3.12 -9.86 -1.87
C GLU A 25 -3.15 -8.48 -1.23
N SER A 26 -1.98 -7.93 -0.91
CA SER A 26 -1.84 -6.57 -0.38
C SER A 26 -2.42 -5.54 -1.34
N ILE A 27 -1.98 -5.55 -2.59
CA ILE A 27 -2.48 -4.63 -3.63
C ILE A 27 -3.98 -4.81 -3.83
N HIS A 28 -4.43 -6.06 -3.96
CA HIS A 28 -5.84 -6.36 -4.16
C HIS A 28 -6.71 -5.83 -3.02
N SER A 29 -6.20 -5.87 -1.78
CA SER A 29 -6.95 -5.39 -0.61
C SER A 29 -7.15 -3.86 -0.60
N LEU A 30 -6.34 -3.11 -1.33
CA LEU A 30 -6.50 -1.66 -1.48
C LEU A 30 -7.55 -1.27 -2.51
N LEU A 31 -7.81 -2.13 -3.49
CA LEU A 31 -8.65 -1.76 -4.64
C LEU A 31 -10.07 -1.31 -4.26
N PRO A 32 -10.76 -1.93 -3.28
CA PRO A 32 -12.13 -1.53 -2.96
C PRO A 32 -12.27 -0.13 -2.36
N ILE A 33 -11.21 0.39 -1.71
CA ILE A 33 -11.27 1.69 -1.02
C ILE A 33 -10.49 2.79 -1.73
N CYS A 34 -9.74 2.46 -2.76
CA CYS A 34 -8.92 3.43 -3.49
C CYS A 34 -9.47 3.66 -4.89
N ASP A 35 -9.35 4.89 -5.38
CA ASP A 35 -9.62 5.23 -6.77
C ASP A 35 -8.47 4.80 -7.68
N LYS A 36 -7.25 4.90 -7.16
CA LYS A 36 -6.03 4.45 -7.82
C LYS A 36 -5.08 3.84 -6.81
N VAL A 37 -4.27 2.90 -7.26
CA VAL A 37 -3.20 2.29 -6.45
C VAL A 37 -1.90 2.40 -7.24
N LEU A 38 -0.94 3.11 -6.68
CA LEU A 38 0.38 3.27 -7.27
C LEU A 38 1.33 2.25 -6.65
N VAL A 39 1.91 1.40 -7.47
CA VAL A 39 2.85 0.37 -7.04
C VAL A 39 4.22 0.68 -7.59
N SER A 40 5.16 0.96 -6.72
CA SER A 40 6.56 1.10 -7.10
C SER A 40 7.24 -0.27 -7.07
N VAL A 41 7.73 -0.71 -8.21
CA VAL A 41 8.41 -2.00 -8.33
C VAL A 41 9.89 -1.76 -8.39
N GLY A 42 10.61 -2.24 -7.38
CA GLY A 42 12.07 -2.20 -7.35
C GLY A 42 12.66 -3.17 -8.38
N ASN A 43 13.93 -2.92 -8.72
CA ASN A 43 14.67 -3.79 -9.62
C ASN A 43 14.68 -5.23 -9.07
N SER A 44 13.92 -6.11 -9.70
CA SER A 44 13.67 -7.47 -9.22
C SER A 44 14.32 -8.51 -10.12
N ASP A 45 14.77 -9.60 -9.52
CA ASP A 45 15.35 -10.75 -10.23
C ASP A 45 14.28 -11.79 -10.57
N ASP A 46 13.04 -11.53 -10.22
CA ASP A 46 11.90 -12.40 -10.44
C ASP A 46 10.84 -11.71 -11.31
N GLU A 47 9.68 -12.35 -11.48
CA GLU A 47 8.55 -11.85 -12.28
C GLU A 47 7.54 -11.05 -11.46
N THR A 48 8.00 -10.32 -10.44
CA THR A 48 7.12 -9.51 -9.57
C THR A 48 6.29 -8.51 -10.36
N LYS A 49 6.91 -7.76 -11.27
CA LYS A 49 6.19 -6.77 -12.08
C LYS A 49 5.13 -7.41 -12.96
N GLN A 50 5.48 -8.50 -13.61
CA GLN A 50 4.57 -9.24 -14.48
C GLN A 50 3.36 -9.79 -13.70
N ALA A 51 3.60 -10.28 -12.49
CA ALA A 51 2.51 -10.76 -11.64
C ALA A 51 1.53 -9.64 -11.27
N ILE A 52 2.02 -8.44 -11.00
CA ILE A 52 1.18 -7.27 -10.73
C ILE A 52 0.38 -6.88 -11.97
N GLN A 53 1.02 -6.88 -13.14
CA GLN A 53 0.34 -6.59 -14.40
C GLN A 53 -0.81 -7.57 -14.68
N MET A 54 -0.65 -8.82 -14.28
CA MET A 54 -1.67 -9.86 -14.46
C MET A 54 -2.92 -9.66 -13.58
N LEU A 55 -2.88 -8.79 -12.59
CA LEU A 55 -4.09 -8.41 -11.85
C LEU A 55 -5.09 -7.67 -12.74
N ASN A 56 -4.61 -7.07 -13.81
CA ASN A 56 -5.41 -6.46 -14.86
C ASN A 56 -6.49 -5.49 -14.35
N SER A 57 -6.15 -4.68 -13.36
CA SER A 57 -7.05 -3.67 -12.83
C SER A 57 -6.72 -2.30 -13.40
N PRO A 58 -7.73 -1.53 -13.89
CA PRO A 58 -7.50 -0.18 -14.39
C PRO A 58 -7.10 0.80 -13.28
N LYS A 59 -7.29 0.43 -12.02
CA LYS A 59 -6.89 1.25 -10.86
C LYS A 59 -5.41 1.19 -10.58
N ILE A 60 -4.71 0.15 -11.02
CA ILE A 60 -3.30 -0.08 -10.70
C ILE A 60 -2.41 0.68 -11.68
N GLU A 61 -1.53 1.49 -11.12
CA GLU A 61 -0.46 2.16 -11.86
C GLU A 61 0.88 1.63 -11.35
N ILE A 62 1.78 1.27 -12.25
CA ILE A 62 3.09 0.73 -11.90
C ILE A 62 4.17 1.75 -12.24
N MET A 63 5.07 2.02 -11.31
CA MET A 63 6.30 2.76 -11.57
C MET A 63 7.51 1.87 -11.27
N ASP A 64 8.54 2.01 -12.08
CA ASP A 64 9.79 1.30 -11.86
C ASP A 64 10.72 2.13 -10.97
N SER A 65 11.44 1.45 -10.09
CA SER A 65 12.42 2.10 -9.22
C SER A 65 13.68 1.24 -9.13
N ILE A 66 14.81 1.89 -9.04
CA ILE A 66 16.07 1.21 -8.76
C ILE A 66 16.42 1.49 -7.31
N TRP A 67 16.48 0.44 -6.51
CA TRP A 67 16.82 0.56 -5.10
C TRP A 67 18.33 0.73 -4.93
N ASP A 68 18.68 1.64 -4.04
CA ASP A 68 20.08 1.86 -3.68
C ASP A 68 20.48 0.87 -2.58
N ASP A 69 21.19 -0.17 -2.97
CA ASP A 69 21.62 -1.23 -2.05
C ASP A 69 22.63 -0.75 -1.00
N SER A 70 23.23 0.43 -1.19
CA SER A 70 24.10 1.03 -0.17
C SER A 70 23.34 1.59 1.04
N LEU A 71 22.01 1.75 0.94
CA LEU A 71 21.17 2.31 1.98
C LEU A 71 20.49 1.25 2.86
N ARG A 72 21.05 0.05 2.95
CA ARG A 72 20.41 -1.06 3.68
C ARG A 72 20.30 -0.86 5.20
N GLU A 73 21.17 -0.03 5.77
CA GLU A 73 21.20 0.16 7.22
C GLU A 73 20.11 1.11 7.70
N ASN A 74 19.56 0.80 8.89
CA ASN A 74 18.62 1.65 9.63
C ASN A 74 17.32 1.97 8.87
N GLY A 75 16.89 1.10 7.97
CA GLY A 75 15.64 1.30 7.23
C GLY A 75 15.67 2.45 6.23
N LYS A 76 16.84 2.98 5.89
CA LYS A 76 16.97 4.11 4.97
C LYS A 76 16.42 3.81 3.58
N VAL A 77 16.65 2.61 3.07
CA VAL A 77 16.15 2.23 1.75
C VAL A 77 14.62 2.24 1.73
N LEU A 78 13.98 1.77 2.79
CA LEU A 78 12.52 1.74 2.88
C LEU A 78 11.94 3.16 2.94
N ALA A 79 12.57 4.05 3.69
CA ALA A 79 12.17 5.45 3.78
C ALA A 79 12.29 6.15 2.43
N VAL A 80 13.39 5.93 1.71
CA VAL A 80 13.62 6.51 0.39
C VAL A 80 12.59 6.00 -0.62
N GLU A 81 12.32 4.70 -0.63
CA GLU A 81 11.35 4.13 -1.56
C GLU A 81 9.92 4.55 -1.26
N THR A 82 9.55 4.65 0.01
CA THR A 82 8.25 5.20 0.42
C THR A 82 8.09 6.63 -0.07
N ASP A 83 9.11 7.44 0.11
CA ASP A 83 9.09 8.85 -0.30
C ASP A 83 8.98 9.00 -1.82
N LYS A 84 9.71 8.19 -2.59
CA LYS A 84 9.61 8.19 -4.05
C LYS A 84 8.18 7.94 -4.53
N VAL A 85 7.52 6.94 -3.96
CA VAL A 85 6.15 6.61 -4.32
C VAL A 85 5.21 7.74 -3.93
N PHE A 86 5.34 8.24 -2.72
CA PHE A 86 4.50 9.33 -2.23
C PHE A 86 4.63 10.58 -3.10
N GLN A 87 5.85 10.94 -3.50
CA GLN A 87 6.11 12.08 -4.38
C GLN A 87 5.53 11.89 -5.79
N ALA A 88 5.35 10.66 -6.24
CA ALA A 88 4.78 10.35 -7.54
C ALA A 88 3.24 10.42 -7.56
N ILE A 89 2.58 10.49 -6.40
CA ILE A 89 1.13 10.62 -6.33
C ILE A 89 0.73 12.02 -6.79
N PRO A 90 -0.25 12.15 -7.72
CA PRO A 90 -0.73 13.47 -8.15
C PRO A 90 -1.28 14.29 -6.99
N ALA A 91 -1.11 15.61 -7.06
CA ALA A 91 -1.58 16.51 -6.00
C ALA A 91 -3.10 16.56 -5.83
N LEU A 92 -3.87 16.03 -6.79
CA LEU A 92 -5.33 16.06 -6.79
C LEU A 92 -5.91 14.79 -6.12
N TYR A 93 -5.55 14.57 -4.87
CA TYR A 93 -6.15 13.51 -4.05
C TYR A 93 -6.47 14.06 -2.66
N ASP A 94 -7.43 13.42 -1.99
CA ASP A 94 -7.83 13.82 -0.64
C ASP A 94 -7.15 13.00 0.44
N TRP A 95 -6.96 11.70 0.17
CA TRP A 95 -6.32 10.76 1.10
C TRP A 95 -5.35 9.85 0.38
N ALA A 96 -4.26 9.53 1.04
CA ALA A 96 -3.31 8.52 0.59
C ALA A 96 -3.25 7.40 1.64
N ILE A 97 -3.38 6.15 1.20
CA ILE A 97 -3.28 4.98 2.07
C ILE A 97 -1.99 4.24 1.74
N TYR A 98 -1.10 4.18 2.71
CA TYR A 98 0.12 3.40 2.59
C TYR A 98 -0.09 2.00 3.18
N LEU A 99 0.27 0.99 2.42
CA LEU A 99 0.25 -0.40 2.84
C LEU A 99 1.56 -1.05 2.42
N GLN A 100 2.23 -1.72 3.35
CA GLN A 100 3.42 -2.49 3.01
C GLN A 100 3.05 -3.74 2.22
N ALA A 101 3.97 -4.23 1.40
CA ALA A 101 3.71 -5.36 0.50
C ALA A 101 3.47 -6.70 1.25
N ASP A 102 3.78 -6.75 2.54
CA ASP A 102 3.51 -7.89 3.42
C ASP A 102 2.26 -7.70 4.30
N GLU A 103 1.54 -6.60 4.11
CA GLU A 103 0.32 -6.29 4.87
C GLU A 103 -0.90 -6.41 3.96
N VAL A 104 -2.01 -6.91 4.53
CA VAL A 104 -3.27 -7.07 3.80
C VAL A 104 -4.40 -6.48 4.64
N ILE A 105 -5.23 -5.64 4.02
CA ILE A 105 -6.43 -5.11 4.68
C ILE A 105 -7.50 -6.18 4.67
N HIS A 106 -7.99 -6.54 5.85
CA HIS A 106 -9.08 -7.49 5.97
C HIS A 106 -10.39 -6.87 5.47
N GLU A 107 -11.21 -7.65 4.76
CA GLU A 107 -12.48 -7.18 4.22
C GLU A 107 -13.40 -6.57 5.28
N GLN A 108 -13.40 -7.14 6.49
CA GLN A 108 -14.21 -6.63 7.60
C GLN A 108 -13.77 -5.25 8.08
N ALA A 109 -12.55 -4.83 7.80
CA ALA A 109 -12.05 -3.51 8.17
C ALA A 109 -12.43 -2.42 7.17
N LEU A 110 -12.87 -2.78 5.96
CA LEU A 110 -13.17 -1.80 4.91
C LEU A 110 -14.23 -0.77 5.31
N PRO A 111 -15.38 -1.16 5.92
CA PRO A 111 -16.35 -0.17 6.37
C PRO A 111 -15.80 0.80 7.42
N GLU A 112 -14.99 0.31 8.35
CA GLU A 112 -14.37 1.14 9.38
C GLU A 112 -13.40 2.16 8.78
N ILE A 113 -12.60 1.74 7.80
CA ILE A 113 -11.66 2.62 7.11
C ILE A 113 -12.41 3.70 6.35
N LYS A 114 -13.44 3.34 5.60
CA LYS A 114 -14.28 4.29 4.88
C LYS A 114 -14.94 5.30 5.82
N ASN A 115 -15.49 4.84 6.93
CA ASN A 115 -16.10 5.69 7.92
C ASN A 115 -15.09 6.66 8.56
N ALA A 116 -13.89 6.18 8.86
CA ALA A 116 -12.83 7.02 9.42
C ALA A 116 -12.43 8.13 8.45
N ILE A 117 -12.27 7.81 7.18
CA ILE A 117 -11.96 8.78 6.13
C ILE A 117 -13.08 9.82 6.01
N GLU A 118 -14.33 9.40 5.91
CA GLU A 118 -15.48 10.31 5.81
C GLU A 118 -15.60 11.19 7.05
N CYS A 119 -15.39 10.63 8.23
CA CYS A 119 -15.51 11.34 9.50
C CYS A 119 -14.45 12.45 9.66
N HIS A 120 -13.24 12.22 9.14
CA HIS A 120 -12.12 13.15 9.32
C HIS A 120 -11.79 13.99 8.08
N HIS A 121 -12.49 13.81 6.99
CA HIS A 121 -12.19 14.46 5.72
C HIS A 121 -12.14 15.99 5.82
N HIS A 122 -13.06 16.59 6.58
CA HIS A 122 -13.13 18.04 6.71
C HIS A 122 -12.43 18.58 7.95
N ASN A 123 -11.71 17.74 8.69
CA ASN A 123 -11.01 18.17 9.90
C ASN A 123 -9.57 18.56 9.57
N PRO A 124 -9.23 19.87 9.52
CA PRO A 124 -7.88 20.30 9.13
C PRO A 124 -6.81 19.96 10.17
N THR A 125 -7.20 19.54 11.37
CA THR A 125 -6.24 19.14 12.41
C THR A 125 -5.81 17.67 12.28
N VAL A 126 -6.50 16.88 11.45
CA VAL A 126 -6.16 15.48 11.23
C VAL A 126 -5.25 15.37 10.01
N GLU A 127 -3.99 15.01 10.23
CA GLU A 127 -2.99 14.82 9.17
C GLU A 127 -2.87 13.37 8.75
N GLY A 128 -3.26 12.44 9.61
CA GLY A 128 -3.18 11.02 9.29
C GLY A 128 -3.95 10.15 10.29
N LEU A 129 -4.21 8.93 9.87
CA LEU A 129 -4.89 7.91 10.66
C LEU A 129 -4.01 6.68 10.72
N LEU A 130 -3.92 6.07 11.91
CA LEU A 130 -3.23 4.81 12.10
C LEU A 130 -4.23 3.68 12.21
N LEU A 131 -3.97 2.60 11.48
CA LEU A 131 -4.77 1.39 11.52
C LEU A 131 -4.11 0.36 12.41
N LYS A 132 -4.89 -0.27 13.28
CA LYS A 132 -4.42 -1.44 14.01
C LYS A 132 -4.40 -2.64 13.07
N TYR A 133 -3.38 -3.47 13.20
CA TYR A 133 -3.24 -4.67 12.39
C TYR A 133 -2.91 -5.88 13.28
N LEU A 134 -3.23 -7.06 12.75
CA LEU A 134 -2.95 -8.32 13.42
C LEU A 134 -1.71 -8.95 12.79
N HIS A 135 -0.80 -9.43 13.63
CA HIS A 135 0.32 -10.25 13.17
C HIS A 135 -0.09 -11.72 13.21
N PHE A 136 0.08 -12.42 12.10
CA PHE A 136 -0.12 -13.85 12.04
C PHE A 136 1.19 -14.56 12.27
N TYR A 137 1.16 -15.62 13.07
CA TYR A 137 2.33 -16.40 13.43
C TYR A 137 2.22 -17.82 12.87
N GLY A 138 3.08 -18.17 11.95
CA GLY A 138 3.12 -19.50 11.32
C GLY A 138 2.01 -19.77 10.31
N SER A 139 0.79 -19.34 10.58
CA SER A 139 -0.36 -19.43 9.68
C SER A 139 -1.38 -18.36 10.01
N TYR A 140 -2.43 -18.23 9.18
CA TYR A 140 -3.51 -17.27 9.42
C TYR A 140 -4.41 -17.64 10.60
N ASP A 141 -4.22 -18.80 11.21
CA ASP A 141 -5.01 -19.27 12.36
C ASP A 141 -4.46 -18.81 13.70
N TYR A 142 -3.22 -18.32 13.73
CA TYR A 142 -2.54 -17.88 14.96
C TYR A 142 -2.16 -16.41 14.86
N VAL A 143 -2.51 -15.65 15.89
CA VAL A 143 -2.26 -14.21 15.94
C VAL A 143 -1.37 -13.91 17.13
N SER A 144 -0.31 -13.12 16.89
CA SER A 144 0.51 -12.54 17.96
C SER A 144 0.13 -11.08 18.17
N GLU A 145 0.07 -10.65 19.42
CA GLU A 145 -0.07 -9.23 19.74
C GLU A 145 1.29 -8.55 19.64
N ALA A 146 1.31 -7.43 18.94
CA ALA A 146 2.51 -6.62 18.76
C ALA A 146 2.58 -5.50 19.79
#